data_2d7d6b8463fcce2ff5f1d5a9638db787
#
_entry.id   2d7d6b8463fcce2ff5f1d5a9638db787
#
_cell.length_a   1.000
_cell.length_b   1.000
_cell.length_c   1.000
_cell.angle_alpha   90.00
_cell.angle_beta   90.00
_cell.angle_gamma   90.00
#
_symmetry.space_group_name_H-M   'P 1'
#
loop_
_entity.id
_entity.type
_entity.pdbx_description
1 polymer ?
#
loop_
_entity_poly.entity_id
_entity_poly.type
_entity_poly.pdbx_seq_one_letter_code
_entity_poly.pdbx_strand_id
1 'polypeptide(L)'
;VLGVMVALIKDLLDTRVRRDSDVTTVIDAPVLGSLSRNEAYVGTSPVIISRPASREAEEIRRLRTNVMFVLPDEPLSNVIVVTSAGPSEGKTTLSVNLATAFAENGSKVLLIDADVRNPSVSKALGIEGAVGLTHLITNRVSSHDAIQRYWKPNFHVLPAGKQTMNPSILLNSRAMKALVEQVSGAYD
;
A
#
# COMPACT_ATOMS: atom_id res chain seq x y z
N VAL A 1 -39.21 27.29 -1.91
CA VAL A 1 -39.15 26.45 -3.12
C VAL A 1 -37.76 26.50 -3.76
N LEU A 2 -37.21 27.71 -4.06
CA LEU A 2 -35.89 27.84 -4.70
C LEU A 2 -34.74 27.20 -3.93
N GLY A 3 -34.70 27.34 -2.59
CA GLY A 3 -33.68 26.73 -1.73
C GLY A 3 -33.68 25.19 -1.74
N VAL A 4 -34.87 24.58 -1.83
CA VAL A 4 -35.02 23.12 -1.94
C VAL A 4 -34.51 22.63 -3.30
N MET A 5 -34.83 23.35 -4.38
CA MET A 5 -34.33 23.03 -5.73
C MET A 5 -32.80 23.10 -5.80
N VAL A 6 -32.19 24.14 -5.23
CA VAL A 6 -30.72 24.26 -5.18
C VAL A 6 -30.08 23.15 -4.36
N ALA A 7 -30.70 22.77 -3.24
CA ALA A 7 -30.21 21.66 -2.40
C ALA A 7 -30.28 20.31 -3.15
N LEU A 8 -31.37 20.03 -3.84
CA LEU A 8 -31.53 18.84 -4.67
C LEU A 8 -30.57 18.79 -5.85
N ILE A 9 -30.35 19.91 -6.54
CA ILE A 9 -29.37 19.98 -7.63
C ILE A 9 -27.95 19.75 -7.08
N LYS A 10 -27.62 20.32 -5.94
CA LYS A 10 -26.32 20.13 -5.29
C LYS A 10 -26.11 18.68 -4.85
N ASP A 11 -27.14 18.00 -4.38
CA ASP A 11 -27.08 16.59 -3.98
C ASP A 11 -26.96 15.66 -5.21
N LEU A 12 -27.66 15.96 -6.28
CA LEU A 12 -27.57 15.25 -7.57
C LEU A 12 -26.20 15.42 -8.26
N LEU A 13 -25.53 16.54 -8.05
CA LEU A 13 -24.20 16.83 -8.58
C LEU A 13 -23.07 16.35 -7.66
N ASP A 14 -23.38 15.87 -6.44
CA ASP A 14 -22.39 15.34 -5.50
C ASP A 14 -22.00 13.91 -5.89
N THR A 15 -20.88 13.78 -6.58
CA THR A 15 -20.30 12.51 -7.01
C THR A 15 -19.41 11.85 -5.96
N ARG A 16 -19.46 12.30 -4.71
CA ARG A 16 -18.62 11.71 -3.63
C ARG A 16 -19.14 10.36 -3.21
N VAL A 17 -18.22 9.40 -3.08
CA VAL A 17 -18.49 8.11 -2.48
C VAL A 17 -18.83 8.32 -1.00
N ARG A 18 -20.02 7.95 -0.58
CA ARG A 18 -20.51 8.06 0.80
C ARG A 18 -20.80 6.71 1.44
N ARG A 19 -21.05 5.68 0.64
CA ARG A 19 -21.41 4.33 1.07
C ARG A 19 -20.65 3.29 0.25
N ASP A 20 -20.44 2.13 0.82
CA ASP A 20 -19.82 0.99 0.14
C ASP A 20 -20.59 0.58 -1.13
N SER A 21 -21.93 0.73 -1.10
CA SER A 21 -22.80 0.50 -2.26
C SER A 21 -22.50 1.40 -3.46
N ASP A 22 -21.99 2.62 -3.22
CA ASP A 22 -21.68 3.56 -4.30
C ASP A 22 -20.47 3.06 -5.11
N VAL A 23 -19.55 2.35 -4.46
CA VAL A 23 -18.37 1.74 -5.09
C VAL A 23 -18.76 0.50 -5.87
N THR A 24 -19.52 -0.41 -5.27
CA THR A 24 -19.91 -1.68 -5.90
C THR A 24 -20.82 -1.50 -7.12
N THR A 25 -21.53 -0.37 -7.19
CA THR A 25 -22.39 -0.04 -8.35
C THR A 25 -21.56 0.40 -9.58
N VAL A 26 -20.37 0.94 -9.36
CA VAL A 26 -19.51 1.51 -10.42
C VAL A 26 -18.36 0.57 -10.78
N ILE A 27 -17.84 -0.16 -9.82
CA ILE A 27 -16.70 -1.05 -9.98
C ILE A 27 -17.18 -2.47 -9.67
N ASP A 28 -16.99 -3.39 -10.62
CA ASP A 28 -17.27 -4.83 -10.43
C ASP A 28 -16.15 -5.48 -9.59
N ALA A 29 -16.06 -5.03 -8.33
CA ALA A 29 -15.08 -5.53 -7.37
C ALA A 29 -15.64 -5.46 -5.94
N PRO A 30 -15.29 -6.41 -5.07
CA PRO A 30 -15.74 -6.39 -3.69
C PRO A 30 -15.08 -5.26 -2.89
N VAL A 31 -15.83 -4.65 -1.99
CA VAL A 31 -15.28 -3.76 -0.95
C VAL A 31 -14.70 -4.62 0.16
N LEU A 32 -13.38 -4.63 0.27
CA LEU A 32 -12.66 -5.45 1.25
C LEU A 32 -12.62 -4.84 2.65
N GLY A 33 -12.79 -3.53 2.75
CA GLY A 33 -12.83 -2.85 4.03
C GLY A 33 -12.98 -1.34 3.89
N SER A 34 -13.38 -0.73 4.99
CA SER A 34 -13.48 0.71 5.15
C SER A 34 -12.62 1.10 6.34
N LEU A 35 -11.75 2.08 6.16
CA LEU A 35 -10.88 2.61 7.20
C LEU A 35 -11.40 3.98 7.63
N SER A 36 -11.51 4.18 8.93
CA SER A 36 -11.91 5.48 9.48
C SER A 36 -10.84 6.52 9.19
N ARG A 37 -11.26 7.73 8.80
CA ARG A 37 -10.32 8.85 8.66
C ARG A 37 -9.90 9.30 10.06
N ASN A 38 -8.66 8.99 10.45
CA ASN A 38 -8.15 9.29 11.77
C ASN A 38 -6.67 9.72 11.69
N GLU A 39 -6.29 10.67 12.55
CA GLU A 39 -4.89 11.09 12.74
C GLU A 39 -3.99 9.96 13.28
N ALA A 40 -4.58 8.89 13.83
CA ALA A 40 -3.86 7.69 14.27
C ALA A 40 -3.00 7.05 13.17
N TYR A 41 -3.39 7.23 11.90
CA TYR A 41 -2.62 6.73 10.75
C TYR A 41 -1.51 7.68 10.30
N VAL A 42 -1.42 8.88 10.92
CA VAL A 42 -0.38 9.87 10.61
C VAL A 42 0.79 9.67 11.56
N GLY A 43 1.99 9.53 11.02
CA GLY A 43 3.20 9.35 11.82
C GLY A 43 4.25 8.53 11.09
N THR A 44 5.32 8.23 11.80
CA THR A 44 6.47 7.43 11.31
C THR A 44 6.43 5.98 11.79
N SER A 45 5.28 5.50 12.23
CA SER A 45 5.10 4.11 12.67
C SER A 45 3.68 3.64 12.36
N PRO A 46 3.53 2.43 11.81
CA PRO A 46 2.23 1.81 11.58
C PRO A 46 1.38 1.72 12.85
N VAL A 47 0.06 1.86 12.71
CA VAL A 47 -0.87 1.86 13.85
C VAL A 47 -0.82 0.57 14.66
N ILE A 48 -0.56 -0.56 14.00
CA ILE A 48 -0.39 -1.87 14.67
C ILE A 48 0.79 -1.86 15.64
N ILE A 49 1.84 -1.12 15.35
CA ILE A 49 3.02 -1.01 16.21
C ILE A 49 2.80 0.05 17.28
N SER A 50 2.33 1.24 16.88
CA SER A 50 2.21 2.40 17.77
C SER A 50 1.01 2.32 18.71
N ARG A 51 -0.09 1.69 18.29
CA ARG A 51 -1.35 1.56 19.04
C ARG A 51 -2.01 0.20 18.82
N PRO A 52 -1.38 -0.93 19.22
CA PRO A 52 -1.81 -2.29 18.86
C PRO A 52 -3.22 -2.67 19.33
N ALA A 53 -3.72 -2.06 20.40
CA ALA A 53 -5.05 -2.29 20.97
C ALA A 53 -6.10 -1.27 20.48
N SER A 54 -5.77 -0.44 19.51
CA SER A 54 -6.71 0.56 19.00
C SER A 54 -7.72 -0.04 18.02
N ARG A 55 -8.84 0.67 17.84
CA ARG A 55 -9.85 0.35 16.84
C ARG A 55 -9.26 0.35 15.42
N GLU A 56 -8.38 1.31 15.14
CA GLU A 56 -7.71 1.45 13.85
C GLU A 56 -6.80 0.25 13.54
N ALA A 57 -6.08 -0.27 14.54
CA ALA A 57 -5.29 -1.49 14.38
C ALA A 57 -6.18 -2.68 14.05
N GLU A 58 -7.35 -2.76 14.67
CA GLU A 58 -8.32 -3.83 14.41
C GLU A 58 -8.97 -3.71 13.03
N GLU A 59 -9.23 -2.49 12.54
CA GLU A 59 -9.70 -2.24 11.18
C GLU A 59 -8.68 -2.78 10.15
N ILE A 60 -7.38 -2.57 10.37
CA ILE A 60 -6.32 -3.10 9.50
C ILE A 60 -6.22 -4.63 9.56
N ARG A 61 -6.32 -5.23 10.76
CA ARG A 61 -6.30 -6.71 10.90
C ARG A 61 -7.48 -7.35 10.18
N ARG A 62 -8.65 -6.74 10.28
CA ARG A 62 -9.85 -7.18 9.55
C ARG A 62 -9.66 -7.07 8.03
N LEU A 63 -9.11 -5.94 7.56
CA LEU A 63 -8.81 -5.77 6.14
C LEU A 63 -7.82 -6.84 5.65
N ARG A 64 -6.73 -7.12 6.39
CA ARG A 64 -5.80 -8.22 6.06
C ARG A 64 -6.56 -9.55 5.89
N THR A 65 -7.44 -9.88 6.84
CA THR A 65 -8.21 -11.12 6.78
C THR A 65 -9.07 -11.18 5.52
N ASN A 66 -9.77 -10.09 5.19
CA ASN A 66 -10.60 -10.02 3.99
C ASN A 66 -9.77 -10.13 2.70
N VAL A 67 -8.58 -9.51 2.66
CA VAL A 67 -7.65 -9.66 1.53
C VAL A 67 -7.25 -11.12 1.35
N MET A 68 -6.89 -11.83 2.42
CA MET A 68 -6.51 -13.25 2.35
C MET A 68 -7.63 -14.14 1.79
N PHE A 69 -8.91 -13.81 2.05
CA PHE A 69 -10.04 -14.59 1.54
C PHE A 69 -10.31 -14.41 0.04
N VAL A 70 -9.85 -13.32 -0.55
CA VAL A 70 -10.06 -13.03 -1.99
C VAL A 70 -8.85 -13.28 -2.87
N LEU A 71 -7.69 -13.52 -2.27
CA LEU A 71 -6.50 -13.89 -3.04
C LEU A 71 -6.72 -15.26 -3.69
N PRO A 72 -6.52 -15.38 -5.01
CA PRO A 72 -6.65 -16.66 -5.69
C PRO A 72 -5.47 -17.58 -5.32
N ASP A 73 -5.66 -18.89 -5.45
CA ASP A 73 -4.60 -19.89 -5.29
C ASP A 73 -3.87 -20.12 -6.64
N GLU A 74 -3.18 -19.08 -7.11
CA GLU A 74 -2.50 -19.04 -8.40
C GLU A 74 -1.06 -18.47 -8.26
N PRO A 75 -0.16 -18.71 -9.23
CA PRO A 75 1.16 -18.09 -9.24
C PRO A 75 1.08 -16.56 -9.16
N LEU A 76 1.91 -15.94 -8.33
CA LEU A 76 1.93 -14.51 -8.03
C LEU A 76 0.69 -13.97 -7.26
N SER A 77 -0.20 -14.84 -6.78
CA SER A 77 -1.34 -14.43 -5.97
C SER A 77 -0.95 -13.75 -4.64
N ASN A 78 0.30 -13.96 -4.20
CA ASN A 78 0.89 -13.31 -3.03
C ASN A 78 1.41 -11.87 -3.32
N VAL A 79 1.27 -11.37 -4.56
CA VAL A 79 1.68 -10.01 -4.93
C VAL A 79 0.48 -9.07 -4.89
N ILE A 80 0.46 -8.17 -3.92
CA ILE A 80 -0.61 -7.20 -3.72
C ILE A 80 -0.15 -5.83 -4.20
N VAL A 81 -0.89 -5.22 -5.13
CA VAL A 81 -0.62 -3.87 -5.63
C VAL A 81 -1.65 -2.90 -5.05
N VAL A 82 -1.16 -1.88 -4.33
CA VAL A 82 -2.01 -0.82 -3.78
C VAL A 82 -1.92 0.42 -4.68
N THR A 83 -3.06 0.84 -5.20
CA THR A 83 -3.17 2.02 -6.06
C THR A 83 -4.33 2.92 -5.64
N SER A 84 -4.44 4.12 -6.23
CA SER A 84 -5.57 5.03 -6.04
C SER A 84 -5.73 5.95 -7.24
N ALA A 85 -6.88 6.62 -7.38
CA ALA A 85 -7.20 7.51 -8.47
C ALA A 85 -6.37 8.80 -8.46
N GLY A 86 -5.97 9.28 -7.26
CA GLY A 86 -5.26 10.53 -7.09
C GLY A 86 -4.12 10.49 -6.07
N PRO A 87 -3.37 11.58 -5.97
CA PRO A 87 -2.34 11.73 -4.94
C PRO A 87 -2.98 11.93 -3.55
N SER A 88 -2.26 11.56 -2.49
CA SER A 88 -2.65 11.78 -1.09
C SER A 88 -3.96 11.10 -0.65
N GLU A 89 -4.36 10.00 -1.31
CA GLU A 89 -5.54 9.20 -0.98
C GLU A 89 -5.23 8.03 -0.01
N GLY A 90 -4.07 8.03 0.60
CA GLY A 90 -3.71 7.07 1.65
C GLY A 90 -3.03 5.78 1.18
N LYS A 91 -2.60 5.65 -0.10
CA LYS A 91 -1.87 4.48 -0.61
C LYS A 91 -0.77 4.00 0.33
N THR A 92 0.17 4.90 0.64
CA THR A 92 1.31 4.57 1.50
C THR A 92 0.88 4.19 2.91
N THR A 93 -0.06 4.93 3.49
CA THR A 93 -0.63 4.64 4.81
C THR A 93 -1.26 3.24 4.84
N LEU A 94 -2.05 2.91 3.82
CA LEU A 94 -2.65 1.59 3.68
C LEU A 94 -1.57 0.51 3.51
N SER A 95 -0.62 0.70 2.58
CA SER A 95 0.41 -0.29 2.27
C SER A 95 1.29 -0.62 3.48
N VAL A 96 1.76 0.39 4.22
CA VAL A 96 2.62 0.15 5.40
C VAL A 96 1.86 -0.53 6.53
N ASN A 97 0.60 -0.17 6.76
CA ASN A 97 -0.21 -0.78 7.80
C ASN A 97 -0.62 -2.22 7.43
N LEU A 98 -1.02 -2.47 6.20
CA LEU A 98 -1.40 -3.80 5.72
C LEU A 98 -0.18 -4.76 5.74
N ALA A 99 0.98 -4.33 5.24
CA ALA A 99 2.21 -5.10 5.30
C ALA A 99 2.60 -5.44 6.75
N THR A 100 2.45 -4.47 7.67
CA THR A 100 2.68 -4.69 9.10
C THR A 100 1.72 -5.73 9.69
N ALA A 101 0.44 -5.71 9.28
CA ALA A 101 -0.55 -6.69 9.74
C ALA A 101 -0.25 -8.11 9.26
N PHE A 102 0.22 -8.26 8.03
CA PHE A 102 0.69 -9.56 7.53
C PHE A 102 1.90 -10.06 8.33
N ALA A 103 2.89 -9.19 8.55
CA ALA A 103 4.07 -9.52 9.34
C ALA A 103 3.75 -9.81 10.82
N GLU A 104 2.78 -9.12 11.41
CA GLU A 104 2.26 -9.41 12.76
C GLU A 104 1.73 -10.84 12.85
N ASN A 105 1.04 -11.29 11.81
CA ASN A 105 0.44 -12.63 11.72
C ASN A 105 1.44 -13.74 11.39
N GLY A 106 2.72 -13.41 11.19
CA GLY A 106 3.78 -14.38 10.95
C GLY A 106 4.21 -14.53 9.50
N SER A 107 3.49 -13.95 8.53
CA SER A 107 3.87 -13.99 7.12
C SER A 107 5.22 -13.31 6.89
N LYS A 108 6.00 -13.83 5.96
CA LYS A 108 7.25 -13.21 5.49
C LYS A 108 6.94 -12.18 4.42
N VAL A 109 7.05 -10.91 4.75
CA VAL A 109 6.56 -9.78 3.96
C VAL A 109 7.71 -8.96 3.39
N LEU A 110 7.60 -8.59 2.11
CA LEU A 110 8.39 -7.54 1.49
C LEU A 110 7.48 -6.40 1.04
N LEU A 111 7.62 -5.23 1.64
CA LEU A 111 6.98 -4.00 1.20
C LEU A 111 7.89 -3.27 0.21
N ILE A 112 7.44 -3.10 -1.03
CA ILE A 112 8.18 -2.39 -2.08
C ILE A 112 7.53 -1.02 -2.31
N ASP A 113 8.31 0.06 -2.18
CA ASP A 113 7.88 1.39 -2.60
C ASP A 113 8.13 1.55 -4.10
N ALA A 114 7.08 1.32 -4.89
CA ALA A 114 7.10 1.49 -6.34
C ALA A 114 6.66 2.91 -6.78
N ASP A 115 6.32 3.81 -5.86
CA ASP A 115 6.07 5.22 -6.17
C ASP A 115 7.39 5.99 -6.30
N VAL A 116 8.13 5.70 -7.38
CA VAL A 116 9.43 6.33 -7.66
C VAL A 116 9.32 7.81 -8.09
N ARG A 117 8.09 8.34 -8.21
CA ARG A 117 7.82 9.78 -8.44
C ARG A 117 7.78 10.55 -7.14
N ASN A 118 7.00 10.04 -6.18
CA ASN A 118 6.79 10.66 -4.87
C ASN A 118 6.96 9.62 -3.76
N PRO A 119 8.18 9.07 -3.58
CA PRO A 119 8.43 8.01 -2.62
C PRO A 119 8.10 8.47 -1.20
N SER A 120 7.40 7.64 -0.45
CA SER A 120 6.91 8.03 0.87
C SER A 120 6.95 6.91 1.92
N VAL A 121 7.22 5.67 1.54
CA VAL A 121 7.30 4.55 2.48
C VAL A 121 8.42 4.74 3.50
N SER A 122 9.62 5.15 3.06
CA SER A 122 10.74 5.39 3.97
C SER A 122 10.42 6.44 5.03
N LYS A 123 9.78 7.54 4.63
CA LYS A 123 9.31 8.59 5.56
C LYS A 123 8.24 8.06 6.50
N ALA A 124 7.28 7.29 5.99
CA ALA A 124 6.19 6.72 6.78
C ALA A 124 6.65 5.67 7.80
N LEU A 125 7.81 5.04 7.59
CA LEU A 125 8.39 4.05 8.49
C LEU A 125 9.58 4.57 9.30
N GLY A 126 10.04 5.80 9.03
CA GLY A 126 11.21 6.37 9.70
C GLY A 126 12.52 5.64 9.39
N ILE A 127 12.67 5.13 8.15
CA ILE A 127 13.85 4.39 7.69
C ILE A 127 14.61 5.16 6.60
N GLU A 128 15.85 4.72 6.31
CA GLU A 128 16.62 5.28 5.21
C GLU A 128 15.99 4.99 3.84
N GLY A 129 15.91 6.01 2.98
CA GLY A 129 15.27 5.92 1.66
C GLY A 129 16.20 6.22 0.50
N ALA A 130 17.49 6.53 0.75
CA ALA A 130 18.42 6.95 -0.29
C ALA A 130 18.79 5.84 -1.27
N VAL A 131 18.86 4.59 -0.79
CA VAL A 131 19.11 3.39 -1.58
C VAL A 131 17.84 2.55 -1.63
N GLY A 132 17.53 1.95 -2.78
CA GLY A 132 16.31 1.16 -2.92
C GLY A 132 16.07 0.64 -4.33
N LEU A 133 14.81 0.48 -4.70
CA LEU A 133 14.32 -0.13 -5.93
C LEU A 133 15.03 0.38 -7.19
N THR A 134 15.15 1.72 -7.35
CA THR A 134 15.79 2.33 -8.52
C THR A 134 17.26 1.90 -8.68
N HIS A 135 17.97 1.72 -7.58
CA HIS A 135 19.36 1.27 -7.57
C HIS A 135 19.45 -0.23 -7.87
N LEU A 136 18.55 -1.01 -7.28
CA LEU A 136 18.52 -2.47 -7.44
C LEU A 136 18.25 -2.87 -8.90
N ILE A 137 17.18 -2.33 -9.53
CA ILE A 137 16.84 -2.65 -10.91
C ILE A 137 17.79 -2.05 -11.96
N THR A 138 18.65 -1.10 -11.58
CA THR A 138 19.74 -0.61 -12.42
C THR A 138 21.09 -1.27 -12.12
N ASN A 139 21.10 -2.36 -11.33
CA ASN A 139 22.30 -3.14 -10.94
C ASN A 139 23.41 -2.29 -10.28
N ARG A 140 23.05 -1.26 -9.53
CA ARG A 140 23.99 -0.40 -8.80
C ARG A 140 24.26 -0.87 -7.38
N VAL A 141 23.36 -1.70 -6.83
CA VAL A 141 23.45 -2.26 -5.49
C VAL A 141 22.92 -3.68 -5.48
N SER A 142 23.32 -4.47 -4.49
CA SER A 142 22.77 -5.79 -4.26
C SER A 142 21.41 -5.73 -3.53
N SER A 143 20.64 -6.82 -3.57
CA SER A 143 19.41 -6.92 -2.78
C SER A 143 19.66 -6.81 -1.27
N HIS A 144 20.81 -7.31 -0.81
CA HIS A 144 21.25 -7.21 0.59
C HIS A 144 21.42 -5.75 1.04
N ASP A 145 21.89 -4.88 0.16
CA ASP A 145 22.15 -3.47 0.47
C ASP A 145 20.89 -2.59 0.30
N ALA A 146 19.93 -3.02 -0.54
CA ALA A 146 18.72 -2.27 -0.85
C ALA A 146 17.54 -2.63 0.05
N ILE A 147 17.44 -3.88 0.52
CA ILE A 147 16.33 -4.37 1.32
C ILE A 147 16.68 -4.23 2.81
N GLN A 148 15.84 -3.53 3.54
CA GLN A 148 16.00 -3.26 4.96
C GLN A 148 15.06 -4.12 5.79
N ARG A 149 15.51 -4.60 6.95
CA ARG A 149 14.65 -5.26 7.93
C ARG A 149 13.94 -4.18 8.75
N TYR A 150 12.64 -4.37 9.00
CA TYR A 150 11.84 -3.46 9.78
C TYR A 150 11.04 -4.20 10.85
N TRP A 151 10.98 -3.67 12.07
CA TRP A 151 10.19 -4.14 13.22
C TRP A 151 10.40 -5.61 13.60
N LYS A 152 10.03 -6.57 12.73
CA LYS A 152 10.18 -8.03 12.97
C LYS A 152 11.14 -8.67 11.97
N PRO A 153 11.73 -9.85 12.26
CA PRO A 153 12.65 -10.54 11.35
C PRO A 153 12.02 -10.93 10.01
N ASN A 154 10.71 -11.14 9.98
CA ASN A 154 9.92 -11.52 8.80
C ASN A 154 9.38 -10.32 8.02
N PHE A 155 9.68 -9.09 8.41
CA PHE A 155 9.22 -7.89 7.70
C PHE A 155 10.40 -7.14 7.08
N HIS A 156 10.40 -7.07 5.76
CA HIS A 156 11.41 -6.38 4.96
C HIS A 156 10.79 -5.24 4.16
N VAL A 157 11.57 -4.22 3.90
CA VAL A 157 11.17 -3.05 3.12
C VAL A 157 12.22 -2.75 2.06
N LEU A 158 11.76 -2.56 0.83
CA LEU A 158 12.55 -2.05 -0.28
C LEU A 158 12.07 -0.63 -0.60
N PRO A 159 12.75 0.42 -0.12
CA PRO A 159 12.42 1.80 -0.44
C PRO A 159 12.54 2.07 -1.94
N ALA A 160 11.93 3.13 -2.44
CA ALA A 160 12.05 3.49 -3.85
C ALA A 160 13.50 3.85 -4.27
N GLY A 161 14.28 4.42 -3.36
CA GLY A 161 15.58 4.98 -3.67
C GLY A 161 15.46 6.39 -4.26
N LYS A 162 16.48 6.82 -5.00
CA LYS A 162 16.46 8.13 -5.65
C LYS A 162 15.39 8.20 -6.73
N GLN A 163 14.74 9.35 -6.83
CA GLN A 163 13.81 9.64 -7.91
C GLN A 163 14.48 9.46 -9.29
N THR A 164 13.70 8.97 -10.25
CA THR A 164 14.13 8.78 -11.64
C THR A 164 13.37 9.70 -12.57
N MET A 165 14.03 10.12 -13.66
CA MET A 165 13.40 10.95 -14.69
C MET A 165 12.33 10.17 -15.50
N ASN A 166 12.44 8.85 -15.60
CA ASN A 166 11.57 8.00 -16.41
C ASN A 166 10.97 6.83 -15.59
N PRO A 167 10.04 7.10 -14.65
CA PRO A 167 9.43 6.07 -13.80
C PRO A 167 8.79 4.92 -14.57
N SER A 168 8.05 5.24 -15.64
CA SER A 168 7.33 4.23 -16.44
C SER A 168 8.27 3.26 -17.15
N ILE A 169 9.40 3.75 -17.69
CA ILE A 169 10.41 2.89 -18.33
C ILE A 169 11.03 1.96 -17.30
N LEU A 170 11.33 2.47 -16.12
CA LEU A 170 11.94 1.70 -15.05
C LEU A 170 11.00 0.58 -14.57
N LEU A 171 9.75 0.90 -14.27
CA LEU A 171 8.78 -0.06 -13.76
C LEU A 171 8.33 -1.09 -14.82
N ASN A 172 8.36 -0.75 -16.11
CA ASN A 172 8.08 -1.68 -17.21
C ASN A 172 9.31 -2.47 -17.68
N SER A 173 10.44 -2.34 -17.00
CA SER A 173 11.67 -3.02 -17.40
C SER A 173 11.63 -4.54 -17.13
N ARG A 174 12.43 -5.30 -17.91
CA ARG A 174 12.65 -6.73 -17.65
C ARG A 174 13.23 -6.98 -16.25
N ALA A 175 14.05 -6.06 -15.75
CA ALA A 175 14.64 -6.15 -14.43
C ALA A 175 13.57 -6.05 -13.32
N MET A 176 12.58 -5.17 -13.47
CA MET A 176 11.45 -5.10 -12.52
C MET A 176 10.61 -6.38 -12.53
N LYS A 177 10.31 -6.92 -13.71
CA LYS A 177 9.59 -8.19 -13.85
C LYS A 177 10.34 -9.34 -13.16
N ALA A 178 11.64 -9.48 -13.44
CA ALA A 178 12.48 -10.50 -12.82
C ALA A 178 12.56 -10.34 -11.29
N LEU A 179 12.62 -9.10 -10.79
CA LEU A 179 12.57 -8.82 -9.35
C LEU A 179 11.26 -9.34 -8.74
N VAL A 180 10.10 -9.00 -9.32
CA VAL A 180 8.79 -9.45 -8.81
C VAL A 180 8.70 -10.98 -8.81
N GLU A 181 9.10 -11.65 -9.90
CA GLU A 181 9.12 -13.12 -9.99
C GLU A 181 10.04 -13.74 -8.92
N GLN A 182 11.21 -13.17 -8.72
CA GLN A 182 12.16 -13.66 -7.72
C GLN A 182 11.64 -13.48 -6.28
N VAL A 183 11.08 -12.32 -5.95
CA VAL A 183 10.62 -12.04 -4.58
C VAL A 183 9.32 -12.76 -4.26
N SER A 184 8.42 -13.00 -5.24
CA SER A 184 7.20 -13.78 -5.02
C SER A 184 7.48 -15.24 -4.62
N GLY A 185 8.61 -15.81 -5.03
CA GLY A 185 9.04 -17.13 -4.56
C GLY A 185 9.76 -17.13 -3.21
N ALA A 186 10.09 -15.95 -2.66
CA ALA A 186 10.87 -15.82 -1.42
C ALA A 186 10.07 -15.26 -0.24
N TYR A 187 8.91 -14.69 -0.51
CA TYR A 187 7.98 -14.09 0.46
C TYR A 187 6.58 -14.71 0.32
N ASP A 188 5.76 -14.60 1.40
CA ASP A 188 4.40 -15.12 1.43
C ASP A 188 3.42 -14.07 0.83
#